data_7f6d8da1d9422a3a2e94a38df74e223a
#
_entry.id   7f6d8da1d9422a3a2e94a38df74e223a
#
_cell.length_a   1.000
_cell.length_b   1.000
_cell.length_c   1.000
_cell.angle_alpha   90.00
_cell.angle_beta   90.00
_cell.angle_gamma   90.00
#
_symmetry.space_group_name_H-M   'P 1'
#
loop_
_entity.id
_entity.type
_entity.pdbx_description
1 polymer ?
#
loop_
_entity_poly.entity_id
_entity_poly.type
_entity_poly.pdbx_seq_one_letter_code
_entity_poly.pdbx_strand_id
1 'polypeptide(L)'
;MCGKASFLHHDYEHYSNYRCTDKKCNHSFFVWKSAAVTAPSMSTLFGKHNFKRMRYPVQIIITALSMFYLGKNSFRNISLILKTAFNIKVSHTTVSNWCVKFAPLFDDMRIQLVSLLDLNSDEWHADETVVKIAGVKHYIWFIIDSETRFVIGFHLSPHRDSPQAVSLFSEAVKLGKPSAVVSDRYSAYKVPVKSIFDGAKHIRVQSLLPTVR
;
A
#
# COMPACT_ATOMS: atom_id res chain seq x y z
N MET A 1 -1.56 -18.25 12.50
CA MET A 1 -2.41 -17.70 13.58
C MET A 1 -2.16 -18.52 14.82
N CYS A 2 -2.13 -17.90 16.02
CA CYS A 2 -1.80 -18.60 17.28
C CYS A 2 -2.97 -19.38 17.89
N GLY A 3 -4.17 -19.38 17.28
CA GLY A 3 -5.37 -20.07 17.77
C GLY A 3 -6.05 -19.46 19.00
N LYS A 4 -5.57 -18.32 19.51
CA LYS A 4 -6.18 -17.64 20.66
C LYS A 4 -7.32 -16.72 20.26
N ALA A 5 -8.18 -16.38 21.22
CA ALA A 5 -9.29 -15.45 21.02
C ALA A 5 -8.81 -14.07 20.54
N SER A 6 -9.69 -13.34 19.89
CA SER A 6 -9.50 -11.94 19.52
C SER A 6 -10.54 -11.07 20.21
N PHE A 7 -10.20 -9.79 20.42
CA PHE A 7 -11.15 -8.81 20.94
C PHE A 7 -11.33 -7.69 19.90
N LEU A 8 -12.50 -7.05 19.96
CA LEU A 8 -12.78 -5.86 19.16
C LEU A 8 -11.86 -4.72 19.63
N HIS A 9 -11.00 -4.25 18.73
CA HIS A 9 -10.05 -3.18 19.02
C HIS A 9 -10.64 -1.84 18.64
N HIS A 10 -11.15 -1.73 17.39
CA HIS A 10 -11.87 -0.57 16.90
C HIS A 10 -13.09 -1.00 16.09
N ASP A 11 -14.16 -0.22 16.19
CA ASP A 11 -15.38 -0.41 15.42
C ASP A 11 -15.64 0.81 14.54
N TYR A 12 -15.45 0.63 13.23
CA TYR A 12 -15.66 1.66 12.23
C TYR A 12 -17.02 1.48 11.53
N GLU A 13 -17.45 2.46 10.77
CA GLU A 13 -18.73 2.42 10.07
C GLU A 13 -18.83 1.22 9.11
N HIS A 14 -17.77 0.96 8.37
CA HIS A 14 -17.75 -0.05 7.31
C HIS A 14 -17.08 -1.37 7.67
N TYR A 15 -16.27 -1.40 8.73
CA TYR A 15 -15.56 -2.60 9.18
C TYR A 15 -15.26 -2.55 10.68
N SER A 16 -14.97 -3.70 11.25
CA SER A 16 -14.52 -3.83 12.65
C SER A 16 -13.11 -4.41 12.66
N ASN A 17 -12.21 -3.81 13.44
CA ASN A 17 -10.86 -4.30 13.63
C ASN A 17 -10.78 -5.14 14.89
N TYR A 18 -10.25 -6.35 14.76
CA TYR A 18 -10.03 -7.28 15.86
C TYR A 18 -8.54 -7.51 16.08
N ARG A 19 -8.13 -7.60 17.34
CA ARG A 19 -6.74 -7.87 17.73
C ARG A 19 -6.66 -9.12 18.59
N CYS A 20 -5.61 -9.92 18.41
CA CYS A 20 -5.35 -11.10 19.23
C CYS A 20 -5.14 -10.72 20.70
N THR A 21 -5.71 -11.50 21.62
CA THR A 21 -5.51 -11.33 23.08
C THR A 21 -4.09 -11.64 23.52
N ASP A 22 -3.33 -12.38 22.71
CA ASP A 22 -1.93 -12.68 23.00
C ASP A 22 -1.03 -11.54 22.56
N LYS A 23 -0.45 -10.81 23.52
CA LYS A 23 0.48 -9.70 23.30
C LYS A 23 1.71 -10.09 22.47
N LYS A 24 2.13 -11.36 22.51
CA LYS A 24 3.27 -11.84 21.71
C LYS A 24 2.88 -12.10 20.25
N CYS A 25 1.63 -12.44 19.98
CA CYS A 25 1.13 -12.68 18.64
C CYS A 25 0.94 -11.38 17.84
N ASN A 26 0.45 -10.34 18.49
CA ASN A 26 0.17 -9.00 17.93
C ASN A 26 -0.52 -9.02 16.55
N HIS A 27 -1.28 -10.09 16.25
CA HIS A 27 -1.99 -10.21 14.97
C HIS A 27 -3.31 -9.44 15.03
N SER A 28 -3.55 -8.58 14.07
CA SER A 28 -4.82 -7.89 13.88
C SER A 28 -5.45 -8.30 12.54
N PHE A 29 -6.77 -8.32 12.48
CA PHE A 29 -7.54 -8.54 11.28
C PHE A 29 -8.83 -7.73 11.33
N PHE A 30 -9.40 -7.43 10.19
CA PHE A 30 -10.66 -6.69 10.12
C PHE A 30 -11.75 -7.55 9.45
N VAL A 31 -12.98 -7.31 9.90
CA VAL A 31 -14.19 -7.94 9.37
C VAL A 31 -15.07 -6.84 8.79
N TRP A 32 -15.35 -6.92 7.50
CA TRP A 32 -16.24 -5.98 6.83
C TRP A 32 -17.68 -6.16 7.30
N LYS A 33 -18.36 -5.06 7.59
CA LYS A 33 -19.80 -5.07 7.94
C LYS A 33 -20.59 -5.26 6.65
N SER A 34 -21.28 -6.38 6.54
CA SER A 34 -21.88 -6.90 5.30
C SER A 34 -22.95 -6.02 4.65
N ALA A 35 -23.40 -4.96 5.30
CA ALA A 35 -24.50 -4.12 4.81
C ALA A 35 -24.08 -2.92 3.94
N ALA A 36 -22.78 -2.56 3.91
CA ALA A 36 -22.37 -1.26 3.38
C ALA A 36 -21.37 -1.28 2.22
N VAL A 37 -20.66 -2.35 1.98
CA VAL A 37 -19.61 -2.35 0.95
C VAL A 37 -19.96 -3.34 -0.15
N THR A 38 -20.74 -2.91 -1.11
CA THR A 38 -20.67 -3.47 -2.47
C THR A 38 -19.27 -3.15 -2.97
N ALA A 39 -18.39 -4.16 -2.98
CA ALA A 39 -17.11 -4.01 -3.66
C ALA A 39 -17.37 -3.39 -5.03
N PRO A 40 -16.65 -2.34 -5.43
CA PRO A 40 -16.87 -1.71 -6.71
C PRO A 40 -16.84 -2.78 -7.79
N SER A 41 -17.83 -2.78 -8.66
CA SER A 41 -17.91 -3.79 -9.73
C SER A 41 -16.65 -3.70 -10.58
N MET A 42 -16.19 -4.81 -11.13
CA MET A 42 -15.05 -4.82 -12.06
C MET A 42 -15.24 -3.82 -13.20
N SER A 43 -16.47 -3.57 -13.65
CA SER A 43 -16.80 -2.54 -14.65
C SER A 43 -16.55 -1.12 -14.12
N THR A 44 -16.78 -0.86 -12.84
CA THR A 44 -16.51 0.44 -12.21
C THR A 44 -15.01 0.66 -12.04
N LEU A 45 -14.29 -0.36 -11.58
CA LEU A 45 -12.83 -0.31 -11.40
C LEU A 45 -12.08 -0.16 -12.74
N PHE A 46 -12.55 -0.83 -13.79
CA PHE A 46 -11.89 -0.85 -15.09
C PHE A 46 -12.49 0.14 -16.12
N GLY A 47 -13.51 0.92 -15.76
CA GLY A 47 -14.27 1.75 -16.68
C GLY A 47 -13.47 2.72 -17.55
N LYS A 48 -12.36 3.25 -17.02
CA LYS A 48 -11.43 4.13 -17.75
C LYS A 48 -10.32 3.37 -18.49
N HIS A 49 -10.04 2.12 -18.11
CA HIS A 49 -8.94 1.33 -18.64
C HIS A 49 -9.43 0.38 -19.72
N ASN A 50 -9.04 0.68 -20.95
CA ASN A 50 -9.57 -0.01 -22.11
C ASN A 50 -8.74 -1.25 -22.45
N PHE A 51 -9.36 -2.42 -22.33
CA PHE A 51 -8.81 -3.70 -22.80
C PHE A 51 -9.10 -3.97 -24.30
N LYS A 52 -9.74 -3.02 -25.00
CA LYS A 52 -9.96 -3.15 -26.46
C LYS A 52 -8.64 -3.32 -27.18
N ARG A 53 -8.64 -4.13 -28.24
CA ARG A 53 -7.47 -4.44 -29.08
C ARG A 53 -6.32 -5.14 -28.34
N MET A 54 -6.56 -5.73 -27.17
CA MET A 54 -5.58 -6.60 -26.53
C MET A 54 -5.57 -7.97 -27.21
N ARG A 55 -4.38 -8.46 -27.56
CA ARG A 55 -4.20 -9.78 -28.20
C ARG A 55 -4.60 -10.94 -27.29
N TYR A 56 -4.51 -10.75 -25.98
CA TYR A 56 -4.74 -11.78 -24.97
C TYR A 56 -6.03 -11.49 -24.20
N PRO A 57 -6.73 -12.55 -23.74
CA PRO A 57 -7.92 -12.41 -22.89
C PRO A 57 -7.61 -11.61 -21.62
N VAL A 58 -8.60 -10.84 -21.17
CA VAL A 58 -8.48 -9.99 -19.97
C VAL A 58 -8.08 -10.81 -18.74
N GLN A 59 -8.62 -12.01 -18.57
CA GLN A 59 -8.31 -12.92 -17.47
C GLN A 59 -6.81 -13.24 -17.40
N ILE A 60 -6.18 -13.47 -18.55
CA ILE A 60 -4.74 -13.77 -18.60
C ILE A 60 -3.90 -12.56 -18.21
N ILE A 61 -4.33 -11.39 -18.64
CA ILE A 61 -3.66 -10.13 -18.26
C ILE A 61 -3.78 -9.91 -16.75
N ILE A 62 -5.00 -10.04 -16.20
CA ILE A 62 -5.22 -9.88 -14.75
C ILE A 62 -4.44 -10.92 -13.96
N THR A 63 -4.41 -12.18 -14.42
CA THR A 63 -3.62 -13.25 -13.78
C THR A 63 -2.12 -12.88 -13.76
N ALA A 64 -1.59 -12.38 -14.88
CA ALA A 64 -0.19 -11.96 -14.95
C ALA A 64 0.11 -10.78 -14.00
N LEU A 65 -0.78 -9.78 -13.93
CA LEU A 65 -0.68 -8.65 -13.00
C LEU A 65 -0.72 -9.13 -11.54
N SER A 66 -1.63 -10.05 -11.21
CA SER A 66 -1.72 -10.64 -9.86
C SER A 66 -0.46 -11.41 -9.50
N MET A 67 0.08 -12.21 -10.43
CA MET A 67 1.35 -12.92 -10.22
C MET A 67 2.52 -11.96 -9.97
N PHE A 68 2.53 -10.81 -10.62
CA PHE A 68 3.57 -9.81 -10.43
C PHE A 68 3.41 -9.06 -9.09
N TYR A 69 2.27 -8.43 -8.87
CA TYR A 69 2.07 -7.54 -7.73
C TYR A 69 1.83 -8.27 -6.41
N LEU A 70 1.08 -9.38 -6.42
CA LEU A 70 0.78 -10.15 -5.22
C LEU A 70 1.78 -11.30 -5.02
N GLY A 71 2.07 -12.03 -6.10
CA GLY A 71 2.96 -13.19 -6.07
C GLY A 71 4.45 -12.85 -6.12
N LYS A 72 4.82 -11.56 -6.34
CA LYS A 72 6.21 -11.08 -6.44
C LYS A 72 7.07 -11.84 -7.46
N ASN A 73 6.43 -12.39 -8.50
CA ASN A 73 7.12 -13.13 -9.53
C ASN A 73 7.82 -12.19 -10.52
N SER A 74 8.97 -12.61 -11.04
CA SER A 74 9.61 -11.90 -12.14
C SER A 74 8.83 -12.04 -13.45
N PHE A 75 8.95 -11.09 -14.36
CA PHE A 75 8.29 -11.16 -15.69
C PHE A 75 8.65 -12.43 -16.47
N ARG A 76 9.90 -12.93 -16.34
CA ARG A 76 10.34 -14.17 -16.97
C ARG A 76 9.66 -15.39 -16.36
N ASN A 77 9.52 -15.41 -15.04
CA ASN A 77 8.84 -16.48 -14.34
C ASN A 77 7.35 -16.52 -14.68
N ILE A 78 6.68 -15.37 -14.74
CA ILE A 78 5.29 -15.25 -15.17
C ILE A 78 5.11 -15.77 -16.59
N SER A 79 5.98 -15.39 -17.53
CA SER A 79 5.97 -15.89 -18.89
C SER A 79 6.11 -17.43 -18.94
N LEU A 80 6.99 -18.01 -18.11
CA LEU A 80 7.18 -19.45 -17.99
C LEU A 80 5.91 -20.12 -17.43
N ILE A 81 5.34 -19.62 -16.35
CA ILE A 81 4.11 -20.16 -15.74
C ILE A 81 2.95 -20.14 -16.74
N LEU A 82 2.75 -19.02 -17.44
CA LEU A 82 1.70 -18.90 -18.44
C LEU A 82 1.87 -19.93 -19.58
N LYS A 83 3.10 -20.19 -19.99
CA LYS A 83 3.42 -21.21 -20.99
C LYS A 83 3.16 -22.62 -20.48
N THR A 84 3.63 -22.96 -19.28
CA THR A 84 3.62 -24.33 -18.75
C THR A 84 2.26 -24.73 -18.19
N ALA A 85 1.61 -23.85 -17.42
CA ALA A 85 0.34 -24.16 -16.76
C ALA A 85 -0.89 -23.89 -17.64
N PHE A 86 -0.81 -22.88 -18.52
CA PHE A 86 -1.97 -22.43 -19.32
C PHE A 86 -1.78 -22.59 -20.83
N ASN A 87 -0.63 -23.13 -21.28
CA ASN A 87 -0.25 -23.23 -22.68
C ASN A 87 -0.32 -21.88 -23.44
N ILE A 88 -0.10 -20.77 -22.77
CA ILE A 88 -0.18 -19.43 -23.32
C ILE A 88 1.24 -18.89 -23.53
N LYS A 89 1.61 -18.73 -24.80
CA LYS A 89 2.91 -18.17 -25.19
C LYS A 89 2.85 -16.63 -25.14
N VAL A 90 3.46 -16.04 -24.12
CA VAL A 90 3.62 -14.59 -23.97
C VAL A 90 5.06 -14.27 -23.60
N SER A 91 5.64 -13.22 -24.18
CA SER A 91 7.00 -12.82 -23.83
C SER A 91 7.03 -12.06 -22.48
N HIS A 92 8.15 -12.15 -21.77
CA HIS A 92 8.35 -11.36 -20.54
C HIS A 92 8.26 -9.85 -20.78
N THR A 93 8.64 -9.37 -21.96
CA THR A 93 8.48 -7.97 -22.37
C THR A 93 6.99 -7.59 -22.46
N THR A 94 6.16 -8.48 -23.02
CA THR A 94 4.71 -8.25 -23.06
C THR A 94 4.11 -8.17 -21.66
N VAL A 95 4.54 -9.03 -20.73
CA VAL A 95 4.11 -8.98 -19.33
C VAL A 95 4.54 -7.66 -18.68
N SER A 96 5.79 -7.23 -18.88
CA SER A 96 6.29 -5.94 -18.42
C SER A 96 5.45 -4.76 -18.96
N ASN A 97 5.15 -4.78 -20.25
CA ASN A 97 4.31 -3.75 -20.87
C ASN A 97 2.89 -3.71 -20.29
N TRP A 98 2.33 -4.87 -19.91
CA TRP A 98 1.04 -4.89 -19.19
C TRP A 98 1.14 -4.24 -17.82
N CYS A 99 2.18 -4.54 -17.06
CA CYS A 99 2.39 -3.92 -15.76
C CYS A 99 2.49 -2.39 -15.85
N VAL A 100 3.25 -1.88 -16.82
CA VAL A 100 3.37 -0.43 -17.06
C VAL A 100 2.03 0.17 -17.51
N LYS A 101 1.36 -0.47 -18.47
CA LYS A 101 0.09 0.01 -19.03
C LYS A 101 -1.01 0.11 -18.00
N PHE A 102 -1.08 -0.86 -17.09
CA PHE A 102 -2.15 -0.96 -16.10
C PHE A 102 -1.74 -0.44 -14.71
N ALA A 103 -0.52 0.08 -14.54
CA ALA A 103 -0.10 0.71 -13.29
C ALA A 103 -1.06 1.84 -12.83
N PRO A 104 -1.54 2.74 -13.69
CA PRO A 104 -2.49 3.78 -13.30
C PRO A 104 -3.82 3.24 -12.77
N LEU A 105 -4.23 2.03 -13.18
CA LEU A 105 -5.43 1.37 -12.67
C LEU A 105 -5.36 1.16 -11.15
N PHE A 106 -4.19 0.80 -10.64
CA PHE A 106 -4.01 0.56 -9.20
C PHE A 106 -4.12 1.86 -8.40
N ASP A 107 -3.72 2.99 -8.96
CA ASP A 107 -3.90 4.29 -8.31
C ASP A 107 -5.37 4.73 -8.31
N ASP A 108 -6.08 4.55 -9.41
CA ASP A 108 -7.53 4.77 -9.46
C ASP A 108 -8.28 3.87 -8.45
N MET A 109 -7.87 2.60 -8.31
CA MET A 109 -8.42 1.69 -7.29
C MET A 109 -8.11 2.18 -5.87
N ARG A 110 -6.89 2.63 -5.62
CA ARG A 110 -6.48 3.20 -4.33
C ARG A 110 -7.37 4.38 -3.95
N ILE A 111 -7.59 5.32 -4.87
CA ILE A 111 -8.45 6.49 -4.64
C ILE A 111 -9.89 6.09 -4.30
N GLN A 112 -10.43 5.07 -4.98
CA GLN A 112 -11.77 4.57 -4.67
C GLN A 112 -11.84 3.85 -3.32
N LEU A 113 -10.80 3.11 -2.94
CA LEU A 113 -10.74 2.42 -1.66
C LEU A 113 -10.61 3.39 -0.48
N VAL A 114 -9.91 4.52 -0.66
CA VAL A 114 -9.78 5.56 0.38
C VAL A 114 -11.13 6.02 0.90
N SER A 115 -12.11 6.18 0.01
CA SER A 115 -13.46 6.64 0.40
C SER A 115 -14.23 5.61 1.25
N LEU A 116 -13.77 4.37 1.30
CA LEU A 116 -14.37 3.26 2.07
C LEU A 116 -13.65 2.98 3.38
N LEU A 117 -12.50 3.64 3.61
CA LEU A 117 -11.66 3.41 4.79
C LEU A 117 -11.80 4.60 5.75
N ASP A 118 -11.90 4.30 7.03
CA ASP A 118 -11.66 5.30 8.07
C ASP A 118 -10.16 5.31 8.36
N LEU A 119 -9.52 6.40 7.99
CA LEU A 119 -8.10 6.63 8.21
C LEU A 119 -7.81 7.51 9.44
N ASN A 120 -8.84 7.82 10.26
CA ASN A 120 -8.66 8.40 11.58
C ASN A 120 -8.31 7.30 12.59
N SER A 121 -7.14 6.72 12.42
CA SER A 121 -6.67 5.54 13.15
C SER A 121 -5.77 5.91 14.33
N ASP A 122 -5.41 4.88 15.12
CA ASP A 122 -4.52 5.07 16.27
C ASP A 122 -3.15 5.58 15.85
N GLU A 123 -2.57 5.00 14.80
CA GLU A 123 -1.23 5.38 14.37
C GLU A 123 -0.98 5.18 12.88
N TRP A 124 -0.23 6.10 12.31
CA TRP A 124 0.33 6.00 10.97
C TRP A 124 1.85 5.82 11.04
N HIS A 125 2.38 4.97 10.17
CA HIS A 125 3.81 4.71 10.07
C HIS A 125 4.39 5.43 8.86
N ALA A 126 5.40 6.26 9.09
CA ALA A 126 6.13 6.95 8.03
C ALA A 126 7.57 6.43 7.96
N ASP A 127 8.01 6.12 6.75
CA ASP A 127 9.36 5.64 6.48
C ASP A 127 9.78 6.04 5.06
N GLU A 128 11.08 5.91 4.75
CA GLU A 128 11.57 6.09 3.39
C GLU A 128 12.50 4.95 2.98
N THR A 129 12.48 4.66 1.70
CA THR A 129 13.39 3.67 1.11
C THR A 129 14.15 4.25 -0.07
N VAL A 130 15.34 3.68 -0.33
CA VAL A 130 16.22 4.13 -1.41
C VAL A 130 15.98 3.32 -2.67
N VAL A 131 15.82 4.01 -3.79
CA VAL A 131 15.79 3.41 -5.12
C VAL A 131 16.80 4.09 -6.03
N LYS A 132 17.29 3.37 -7.03
CA LYS A 132 18.11 3.95 -8.09
C LYS A 132 17.32 4.02 -9.39
N ILE A 133 17.18 5.22 -9.95
CA ILE A 133 16.53 5.47 -11.23
C ILE A 133 17.59 5.98 -12.19
N ALA A 134 17.82 5.26 -13.29
CA ALA A 134 18.89 5.57 -14.25
C ALA A 134 20.27 5.80 -13.58
N GLY A 135 20.59 5.02 -12.55
CA GLY A 135 21.84 5.13 -11.79
C GLY A 135 21.84 6.22 -10.71
N VAL A 136 20.87 7.13 -10.71
CA VAL A 136 20.76 8.22 -9.72
C VAL A 136 19.95 7.76 -8.52
N LYS A 137 20.44 8.10 -7.33
CA LYS A 137 19.78 7.75 -6.06
C LYS A 137 18.54 8.63 -5.85
N HIS A 138 17.42 7.98 -5.54
CA HIS A 138 16.16 8.62 -5.16
C HIS A 138 15.63 8.00 -3.86
N TYR A 139 14.70 8.68 -3.21
CA TYR A 139 14.02 8.23 -2.01
C TYR A 139 12.52 8.16 -2.30
N ILE A 140 11.92 7.02 -1.97
CA ILE A 140 10.47 6.87 -1.90
C ILE A 140 10.10 7.04 -0.43
N TRP A 141 9.43 8.13 -0.13
CA TRP A 141 8.81 8.40 1.14
C TRP A 141 7.40 7.82 1.11
N PHE A 142 6.95 7.17 2.17
CA PHE A 142 5.61 6.63 2.24
C PHE A 142 5.05 6.71 3.65
N ILE A 143 3.73 6.73 3.73
CA ILE A 143 2.98 6.69 4.98
C ILE A 143 1.89 5.64 4.87
N ILE A 144 1.79 4.82 5.90
CA ILE A 144 0.92 3.64 5.94
C ILE A 144 0.08 3.70 7.22
N ASP A 145 -1.20 3.45 7.09
CA ASP A 145 -2.06 3.20 8.23
C ASP A 145 -1.72 1.87 8.90
N SER A 146 -1.55 1.87 10.22
CA SER A 146 -1.10 0.68 10.96
C SER A 146 -2.15 -0.42 11.01
N GLU A 147 -3.42 -0.06 10.97
CA GLU A 147 -4.54 -0.99 11.11
C GLU A 147 -4.89 -1.66 9.80
N THR A 148 -5.18 -0.88 8.78
CA THR A 148 -5.59 -1.38 7.47
C THR A 148 -4.42 -1.81 6.60
N ARG A 149 -3.20 -1.38 6.94
CA ARG A 149 -1.99 -1.51 6.10
C ARG A 149 -2.11 -0.76 4.77
N PHE A 150 -3.06 0.15 4.69
CA PHE A 150 -3.26 0.96 3.50
C PHE A 150 -2.14 1.99 3.35
N VAL A 151 -1.58 2.08 2.14
CA VAL A 151 -0.60 3.13 1.80
C VAL A 151 -1.37 4.43 1.56
N ILE A 152 -1.37 5.31 2.54
CA ILE A 152 -2.10 6.59 2.51
C ILE A 152 -1.50 7.51 1.45
N GLY A 153 -0.18 7.58 1.39
CA GLY A 153 0.52 8.38 0.41
C GLY A 153 1.96 7.94 0.19
N PHE A 154 2.50 8.38 -0.92
CA PHE A 154 3.93 8.24 -1.23
C PHE A 154 4.44 9.45 -1.99
N HIS A 155 5.74 9.71 -1.86
CA HIS A 155 6.42 10.82 -2.53
C HIS A 155 7.80 10.37 -3.00
N LEU A 156 8.12 10.58 -4.27
CA LEU A 156 9.43 10.24 -4.85
C LEU A 156 10.27 11.51 -5.00
N SER A 157 11.48 11.51 -4.44
CA SER A 157 12.38 12.67 -4.52
C SER A 157 13.84 12.22 -4.60
N PRO A 158 14.71 12.99 -5.30
CA PRO A 158 16.16 12.82 -5.19
C PRO A 158 16.71 13.30 -3.85
N HIS A 159 15.92 14.07 -3.08
CA HIS A 159 16.35 14.65 -1.81
C HIS A 159 15.80 13.84 -0.62
N ARG A 160 16.59 13.84 0.48
CA ARG A 160 16.23 13.22 1.75
C ARG A 160 16.27 14.29 2.84
N ASP A 161 15.22 15.10 2.90
CA ASP A 161 15.13 16.25 3.82
C ASP A 161 13.68 16.50 4.27
N SER A 162 13.50 17.44 5.23
CA SER A 162 12.19 17.75 5.79
C SER A 162 11.16 18.24 4.78
N PRO A 163 11.47 19.04 3.74
CA PRO A 163 10.50 19.43 2.73
C PRO A 163 9.79 18.26 2.05
N GLN A 164 10.46 17.12 1.87
CA GLN A 164 9.88 15.93 1.26
C GLN A 164 8.85 15.28 2.20
N ALA A 165 9.16 15.21 3.50
CA ALA A 165 8.21 14.77 4.51
C ALA A 165 7.00 15.72 4.61
N VAL A 166 7.21 17.04 4.49
CA VAL A 166 6.13 18.04 4.43
C VAL A 166 5.23 17.76 3.24
N SER A 167 5.78 17.54 2.04
CA SER A 167 5.01 17.25 0.84
C SER A 167 4.13 16.01 1.03
N LEU A 168 4.70 14.92 1.55
CA LEU A 168 3.97 13.68 1.82
C LEU A 168 2.84 13.90 2.82
N PHE A 169 3.13 14.51 3.97
CA PHE A 169 2.19 14.66 5.07
C PHE A 169 1.07 15.65 4.76
N SER A 170 1.34 16.70 3.99
CA SER A 170 0.33 17.64 3.54
C SER A 170 -0.74 17.00 2.64
N GLU A 171 -0.38 15.98 1.88
CA GLU A 171 -1.36 15.20 1.13
C GLU A 171 -2.07 14.17 2.01
N ALA A 172 -1.33 13.49 2.88
CA ALA A 172 -1.88 12.44 3.73
C ALA A 172 -2.94 12.99 4.71
N VAL A 173 -2.73 14.16 5.32
CA VAL A 173 -3.65 14.77 6.29
C VAL A 173 -5.02 15.10 5.71
N LYS A 174 -5.14 15.21 4.38
CA LYS A 174 -6.42 15.42 3.69
C LYS A 174 -7.32 14.18 3.72
N LEU A 175 -6.73 13.01 3.96
CA LEU A 175 -7.43 11.73 3.94
C LEU A 175 -7.84 11.23 5.33
N GLY A 176 -7.25 11.77 6.39
CA GLY A 176 -7.54 11.40 7.77
C GLY A 176 -6.55 12.01 8.76
N LYS A 177 -6.75 11.74 10.04
CA LYS A 177 -5.89 12.21 11.13
C LYS A 177 -5.57 11.07 12.09
N PRO A 178 -4.30 10.67 12.24
CA PRO A 178 -3.91 9.66 13.21
C PRO A 178 -3.82 10.25 14.62
N SER A 179 -3.99 9.42 15.64
CA SER A 179 -3.66 9.80 17.04
C SER A 179 -2.16 9.86 17.28
N ALA A 180 -1.39 9.08 16.51
CA ALA A 180 0.06 9.08 16.56
C ALA A 180 0.70 8.89 15.18
N VAL A 181 1.88 9.48 14.97
CA VAL A 181 2.74 9.19 13.82
C VAL A 181 4.00 8.49 14.32
N VAL A 182 4.25 7.29 13.81
CA VAL A 182 5.45 6.50 14.11
C VAL A 182 6.46 6.69 12.97
N SER A 183 7.69 7.04 13.29
CA SER A 183 8.78 7.09 12.32
C SER A 183 10.07 6.58 12.94
N ASP A 184 11.11 6.41 12.13
CA ASP A 184 12.45 6.24 12.65
C ASP A 184 12.94 7.53 13.35
N ARG A 185 14.19 7.51 13.86
CA ARG A 185 14.78 8.68 14.54
C ARG A 185 15.30 9.76 13.59
N TYR A 186 15.08 9.62 12.29
CA TYR A 186 15.54 10.60 11.32
C TYR A 186 14.91 11.98 11.60
N SER A 187 15.74 13.01 11.59
CA SER A 187 15.34 14.36 12.01
C SER A 187 14.35 15.03 11.07
N ALA A 188 14.31 14.61 9.80
CA ALA A 188 13.43 15.19 8.78
C ALA A 188 11.93 15.06 9.11
N TYR A 189 11.53 14.08 9.92
CA TYR A 189 10.13 13.90 10.35
C TYR A 189 9.70 14.80 11.49
N LYS A 190 10.66 15.31 12.29
CA LYS A 190 10.35 15.98 13.56
C LYS A 190 9.48 17.24 13.40
N VAL A 191 9.89 18.13 12.51
CA VAL A 191 9.16 19.39 12.26
C VAL A 191 7.85 19.12 11.50
N PRO A 192 7.85 18.37 10.38
CA PRO A 192 6.63 18.09 9.64
C PRO A 192 5.52 17.44 10.45
N VAL A 193 5.84 16.44 11.29
CA VAL A 193 4.82 15.80 12.15
C VAL A 193 4.20 16.82 13.09
N LYS A 194 5.01 17.64 13.76
CA LYS A 194 4.51 18.65 14.71
C LYS A 194 3.68 19.74 14.03
N SER A 195 4.02 20.13 12.80
CA SER A 195 3.36 21.24 12.11
C SER A 195 2.10 20.83 11.35
N ILE A 196 2.00 19.58 10.88
CA ILE A 196 0.91 19.12 10.01
C ILE A 196 -0.11 18.29 10.79
N PHE A 197 0.37 17.40 11.68
CA PHE A 197 -0.49 16.58 12.52
C PHE A 197 -0.62 17.17 13.92
N ASP A 198 -1.24 18.35 14.00
CA ASP A 198 -1.46 19.02 15.28
C ASP A 198 -2.27 18.13 16.23
N GLY A 199 -1.76 17.95 17.45
CA GLY A 199 -2.32 17.07 18.47
C GLY A 199 -1.90 15.59 18.36
N ALA A 200 -1.33 15.13 17.25
CA ALA A 200 -0.84 13.76 17.13
C ALA A 200 0.49 13.55 17.87
N LYS A 201 0.61 12.41 18.54
CA LYS A 201 1.86 12.02 19.21
C LYS A 201 2.90 11.57 18.20
N HIS A 202 4.10 12.15 18.21
CA HIS A 202 5.21 11.64 17.40
C HIS A 202 5.99 10.56 18.17
N ILE A 203 5.89 9.32 17.74
CA ILE A 203 6.59 8.16 18.31
C ILE A 203 7.81 7.87 17.43
N ARG A 204 9.00 8.03 17.98
CA ARG A 204 10.26 7.83 17.26
C ARG A 204 10.91 6.53 17.72
N VAL A 205 10.91 5.53 16.84
CA VAL A 205 11.48 4.20 17.11
C VAL A 205 12.88 4.08 16.51
N GLN A 206 13.71 3.24 17.14
CA GLN A 206 14.98 2.88 16.51
C GLN A 206 14.67 1.85 15.40
N SER A 207 15.27 2.02 14.22
CA SER A 207 15.13 1.03 13.15
C SER A 207 15.48 -0.35 13.68
N LEU A 208 14.52 -1.30 13.56
CA LEU A 208 14.71 -2.69 13.99
C LEU A 208 15.41 -3.55 12.91
N LEU A 209 15.76 -2.96 11.78
CA LEU A 209 16.51 -3.68 10.75
C LEU A 209 17.97 -3.76 11.20
N PRO A 210 18.49 -5.00 11.38
CA PRO A 210 19.92 -5.17 11.58
C PRO A 210 20.64 -4.58 10.36
N THR A 211 21.60 -3.70 10.62
CA THR A 211 22.50 -3.19 9.59
C THR A 211 23.22 -4.40 9.00
N VAL A 212 22.77 -4.87 7.85
CA VAL A 212 23.54 -5.84 7.07
C VAL A 212 24.78 -5.10 6.61
N ARG A 213 25.90 -5.45 7.24
CA ARG A 213 27.25 -4.99 6.87
C ARG A 213 27.71 -5.75 5.63
#